data_f0b3ce4f8bc92dde828a322957a1de5c
#
_entry.id   f0b3ce4f8bc92dde828a322957a1de5c
#
_cell.length_a   1.000
_cell.length_b   1.000
_cell.length_c   1.000
_cell.angle_alpha   90.00
_cell.angle_beta   90.00
_cell.angle_gamma   90.00
#
_symmetry.space_group_name_H-M   'P 1'
#
loop_
_entity.id
_entity.type
_entity.pdbx_description
1 polymer ?
#
loop_
_entity_poly.entity_id
_entity_poly.type
_entity_poly.pdbx_seq_one_letter_code
_entity_poly.pdbx_strand_id
1 'polypeptide(L)'
;MKKLSILFTLMACCLMACSGGQKKTTNMETGNETLVRLETTMGNITVKLYNETPKHRDNFIKLAKEGTYDSTLFHRVIKNFMIQAGDPQSKTATDTTTLGNGDVGYTLPAEFNPKFFHKKGALAAARLGDEVNPNKESSGCQFYIVTGRKFSEAQMISMENQLNEARLETVFNELARKHMKEIYKMRKAGDNDGLLELQDSLEAQARGIVAKEPALKFSREQIAAYTTVGGAPHLDGAYTVFGEVTEGMEVIDKIQAVKTNRADRPETDVRILKATVIE
;
A
#
# COMPACT_ATOMS: atom_id res chain seq x y z
N MET A 1 17.08 60.85 53.13
CA MET A 1 16.40 62.19 53.14
C MET A 1 15.81 62.40 51.77
N LYS A 2 14.53 62.80 51.78
CA LYS A 2 13.70 63.43 50.74
C LYS A 2 13.37 62.53 49.51
N LYS A 3 12.15 61.92 49.39
CA LYS A 3 10.86 62.54 49.02
C LYS A 3 10.92 63.17 47.62
N LEU A 4 10.15 62.86 46.57
CA LEU A 4 8.68 63.11 46.46
C LEU A 4 8.34 62.80 44.97
N SER A 5 7.39 62.05 44.68
CA SER A 5 5.97 62.31 44.36
C SER A 5 5.69 62.67 42.90
N ILE A 6 4.86 61.89 42.30
CA ILE A 6 3.57 62.17 41.60
C ILE A 6 3.70 62.96 40.27
N LEU A 7 3.25 62.45 39.14
CA LEU A 7 1.93 62.83 38.58
C LEU A 7 1.57 62.04 37.31
N PHE A 8 0.34 61.70 37.24
CA PHE A 8 -0.47 61.25 36.12
C PHE A 8 -0.33 62.09 34.86
N THR A 9 -0.33 61.48 33.69
CA THR A 9 -1.18 62.01 32.61
C THR A 9 -1.53 60.88 31.62
N LEU A 10 -2.81 60.67 31.48
CA LEU A 10 -3.53 59.93 30.44
C LEU A 10 -3.32 60.63 29.09
N MET A 11 -3.00 59.89 28.02
CA MET A 11 -3.57 60.23 26.71
C MET A 11 -3.59 59.05 25.75
N ALA A 12 -4.68 58.99 25.08
CA ALA A 12 -5.27 57.92 24.30
C ALA A 12 -4.62 57.68 22.92
N CYS A 13 -4.95 56.48 22.39
CA CYS A 13 -5.20 56.12 20.99
C CYS A 13 -4.07 56.28 19.96
N CYS A 14 -3.60 55.16 19.45
CA CYS A 14 -3.62 54.94 18.01
C CYS A 14 -3.64 53.42 17.73
N LEU A 15 -4.74 52.97 17.19
CA LEU A 15 -4.93 51.65 16.57
C LEU A 15 -4.01 51.57 15.33
N MET A 16 -3.06 50.66 15.33
CA MET A 16 -2.50 50.14 14.09
C MET A 16 -2.65 48.63 14.09
N ALA A 17 -3.58 48.17 13.27
CA ALA A 17 -3.82 46.77 12.94
C ALA A 17 -2.60 46.24 12.14
N CYS A 18 -1.75 45.42 12.78
CA CYS A 18 -0.85 44.54 12.07
C CYS A 18 -1.59 43.25 11.83
N SER A 19 -1.98 43.04 10.57
CA SER A 19 -2.50 41.78 10.05
C SER A 19 -1.41 40.73 10.15
N GLY A 20 -1.38 40.01 11.27
CA GLY A 20 -0.62 38.78 11.42
C GLY A 20 -1.33 37.66 10.68
N GLY A 21 -0.75 37.23 9.57
CA GLY A 21 -1.22 36.05 8.87
C GLY A 21 -1.21 34.84 9.82
N GLN A 22 -2.39 34.45 10.30
CA GLN A 22 -2.58 33.15 10.94
C GLN A 22 -2.27 32.08 9.92
N LYS A 23 -1.12 31.41 10.07
CA LYS A 23 -0.93 30.06 9.52
C LYS A 23 -2.10 29.23 10.05
N LYS A 24 -3.04 28.90 9.16
CA LYS A 24 -4.00 27.84 9.41
C LYS A 24 -3.18 26.55 9.64
N THR A 25 -2.90 26.24 10.88
CA THR A 25 -2.68 24.85 11.30
C THR A 25 -4.00 24.16 11.00
N THR A 26 -4.05 23.41 9.93
CA THR A 26 -5.07 22.40 9.71
C THR A 26 -4.94 21.41 10.86
N ASN A 27 -5.75 21.63 11.92
CA ASN A 27 -6.09 20.55 12.81
C ASN A 27 -6.67 19.44 11.90
N MET A 28 -5.97 18.33 11.75
CA MET A 28 -6.59 17.10 11.30
C MET A 28 -7.65 16.79 12.35
N GLU A 29 -8.89 17.09 12.02
CA GLU A 29 -10.02 16.56 12.77
C GLU A 29 -9.84 15.03 12.74
N THR A 30 -9.65 14.43 13.91
CA THR A 30 -9.81 13.00 14.14
C THR A 30 -11.30 12.69 14.03
N GLY A 31 -11.87 12.90 12.83
CA GLY A 31 -13.21 12.47 12.49
C GLY A 31 -13.26 10.93 12.58
N ASN A 32 -14.39 10.39 12.96
CA ASN A 32 -14.63 8.95 12.97
C ASN A 32 -14.20 8.38 11.62
N GLU A 33 -13.39 7.30 11.65
CA GLU A 33 -12.98 6.61 10.44
C GLU A 33 -14.22 6.03 9.74
N THR A 34 -14.31 6.22 8.44
CA THR A 34 -15.47 5.76 7.66
C THR A 34 -15.48 4.24 7.55
N LEU A 35 -16.64 3.64 7.79
CA LEU A 35 -16.88 2.22 7.61
C LEU A 35 -17.58 1.96 6.28
N VAL A 36 -17.22 0.87 5.62
CA VAL A 36 -17.89 0.36 4.41
C VAL A 36 -18.25 -1.10 4.63
N ARG A 37 -19.52 -1.45 4.43
CA ARG A 37 -19.98 -2.83 4.43
C ARG A 37 -19.99 -3.38 3.02
N LEU A 38 -19.38 -4.54 2.83
CA LEU A 38 -19.44 -5.35 1.64
C LEU A 38 -20.37 -6.55 1.93
N GLU A 39 -21.57 -6.53 1.38
CA GLU A 39 -22.48 -7.66 1.41
C GLU A 39 -22.06 -8.65 0.34
N THR A 40 -21.75 -9.89 0.71
CA THR A 40 -21.26 -10.89 -0.23
C THR A 40 -22.13 -12.13 -0.24
N THR A 41 -22.00 -12.98 -1.27
CA THR A 41 -22.65 -14.28 -1.35
C THR A 41 -22.26 -15.25 -0.22
N MET A 42 -21.21 -14.92 0.57
CA MET A 42 -20.72 -15.74 1.68
C MET A 42 -20.89 -15.11 3.06
N GLY A 43 -21.46 -13.89 3.12
CA GLY A 43 -21.72 -13.12 4.33
C GLY A 43 -21.21 -11.68 4.21
N ASN A 44 -21.34 -10.92 5.28
CA ASN A 44 -20.98 -9.50 5.30
C ASN A 44 -19.56 -9.32 5.82
N ILE A 45 -18.84 -8.34 5.23
CA ILE A 45 -17.52 -7.90 5.65
C ILE A 45 -17.64 -6.39 5.89
N THR A 46 -17.22 -5.91 7.06
CA THR A 46 -17.11 -4.47 7.33
C THR A 46 -15.65 -4.07 7.35
N VAL A 47 -15.31 -3.05 6.59
CA VAL A 47 -13.95 -2.47 6.53
C VAL A 47 -13.97 -1.06 7.05
N LYS A 48 -12.93 -0.70 7.78
CA LYS A 48 -12.64 0.66 8.24
C LYS A 48 -11.60 1.27 7.30
N LEU A 49 -11.82 2.52 6.87
CA LEU A 49 -10.90 3.24 5.98
C LEU A 49 -10.07 4.24 6.78
N TYR A 50 -8.76 4.33 6.48
CA TYR A 50 -7.82 5.18 7.20
C TYR A 50 -7.86 6.62 6.69
N ASN A 51 -7.87 7.57 7.61
CA ASN A 51 -7.87 9.01 7.31
C ASN A 51 -6.51 9.48 6.76
N GLU A 52 -5.44 8.78 7.08
CA GLU A 52 -4.07 9.11 6.64
C GLU A 52 -3.78 8.69 5.19
N THR A 53 -4.71 7.99 4.53
CA THR A 53 -4.65 7.64 3.10
C THR A 53 -5.87 8.23 2.36
N PRO A 54 -6.02 9.57 2.35
CA PRO A 54 -7.26 10.24 1.94
C PRO A 54 -7.64 9.97 0.48
N LYS A 55 -6.68 9.84 -0.43
CA LYS A 55 -6.98 9.59 -1.85
C LYS A 55 -7.62 8.23 -2.06
N HIS A 56 -7.07 7.19 -1.42
CA HIS A 56 -7.62 5.84 -1.49
C HIS A 56 -8.94 5.74 -0.73
N ARG A 57 -9.03 6.33 0.47
CA ARG A 57 -10.26 6.39 1.26
C ARG A 57 -11.40 7.03 0.47
N ASP A 58 -11.20 8.26 0.00
CA ASP A 58 -12.24 9.04 -0.67
C ASP A 58 -12.67 8.41 -1.99
N ASN A 59 -11.72 7.82 -2.72
CA ASN A 59 -12.00 7.08 -3.94
C ASN A 59 -12.81 5.81 -3.66
N PHE A 60 -12.46 5.03 -2.63
CA PHE A 60 -13.20 3.83 -2.27
C PHE A 60 -14.64 4.16 -1.85
N ILE A 61 -14.82 5.23 -1.06
CA ILE A 61 -16.14 5.77 -0.68
C ILE A 61 -16.95 6.18 -1.92
N LYS A 62 -16.33 6.91 -2.84
CA LYS A 62 -16.95 7.34 -4.10
C LYS A 62 -17.44 6.14 -4.89
N LEU A 63 -16.60 5.16 -5.14
CA LEU A 63 -16.94 3.98 -5.94
C LEU A 63 -17.99 3.08 -5.26
N ALA A 64 -17.98 3.00 -3.94
CA ALA A 64 -19.03 2.31 -3.19
C ALA A 64 -20.39 3.02 -3.34
N LYS A 65 -20.43 4.36 -3.21
CA LYS A 65 -21.65 5.16 -3.40
C LYS A 65 -22.19 5.11 -4.84
N GLU A 66 -21.29 5.02 -5.82
CA GLU A 66 -21.64 4.91 -7.25
C GLU A 66 -22.07 3.48 -7.65
N GLY A 67 -22.01 2.49 -6.74
CA GLY A 67 -22.32 1.09 -7.02
C GLY A 67 -21.30 0.41 -7.94
N THR A 68 -20.07 0.93 -8.02
CA THR A 68 -19.02 0.34 -8.86
C THR A 68 -18.66 -1.05 -8.39
N TYR A 69 -18.69 -1.31 -7.09
CA TYR A 69 -18.37 -2.61 -6.51
C TYR A 69 -19.56 -3.60 -6.52
N ASP A 70 -20.79 -3.10 -6.72
CA ASP A 70 -21.97 -3.94 -6.72
C ASP A 70 -21.91 -4.95 -7.86
N SER A 71 -22.18 -6.19 -7.55
CA SER A 71 -22.12 -7.34 -8.46
C SER A 71 -20.72 -7.72 -8.96
N THR A 72 -19.63 -7.13 -8.45
CA THR A 72 -18.25 -7.56 -8.79
C THR A 72 -17.89 -8.86 -8.08
N LEU A 73 -16.91 -9.58 -8.61
CA LEU A 73 -16.40 -10.84 -8.06
C LEU A 73 -15.15 -10.65 -7.24
N PHE A 74 -14.95 -11.53 -6.26
CA PHE A 74 -13.60 -11.88 -5.81
C PHE A 74 -12.96 -12.72 -6.90
N HIS A 75 -12.37 -12.08 -7.89
CA HIS A 75 -11.90 -12.70 -9.12
C HIS A 75 -10.55 -13.39 -9.00
N ARG A 76 -9.80 -13.13 -7.90
CA ARG A 76 -8.54 -13.79 -7.58
C ARG A 76 -8.46 -14.07 -6.10
N VAL A 77 -8.30 -15.35 -5.76
CA VAL A 77 -8.24 -15.83 -4.38
C VAL A 77 -7.04 -16.75 -4.23
N ILE A 78 -6.10 -16.37 -3.39
CA ILE A 78 -4.94 -17.17 -3.04
C ILE A 78 -4.95 -17.43 -1.54
N LYS A 79 -5.14 -18.68 -1.16
CA LYS A 79 -5.15 -19.10 0.24
C LYS A 79 -3.87 -18.72 0.96
N ASN A 80 -3.98 -18.20 2.18
CA ASN A 80 -2.88 -17.72 3.00
C ASN A 80 -2.09 -16.55 2.38
N PHE A 81 -2.70 -15.81 1.46
CA PHE A 81 -2.13 -14.62 0.88
C PHE A 81 -3.15 -13.46 0.82
N MET A 82 -4.12 -13.52 -0.10
CA MET A 82 -5.13 -12.45 -0.23
C MET A 82 -6.37 -12.91 -1.01
N ILE A 83 -7.44 -12.12 -0.89
CA ILE A 83 -8.61 -12.19 -1.75
C ILE A 83 -8.76 -10.83 -2.46
N GLN A 84 -8.88 -10.82 -3.79
CA GLN A 84 -8.88 -9.60 -4.62
C GLN A 84 -10.20 -9.44 -5.35
N ALA A 85 -10.71 -8.19 -5.37
CA ALA A 85 -11.97 -7.81 -5.99
C ALA A 85 -11.87 -6.41 -6.64
N GLY A 86 -13.02 -5.88 -7.10
CA GLY A 86 -13.13 -4.52 -7.61
C GLY A 86 -12.93 -4.36 -9.11
N ASP A 87 -12.78 -5.46 -9.88
CA ASP A 87 -12.75 -5.42 -11.33
C ASP A 87 -14.19 -5.20 -11.89
N PRO A 88 -14.49 -4.06 -12.55
CA PRO A 88 -15.83 -3.78 -13.07
C PRO A 88 -16.27 -4.78 -14.16
N GLN A 89 -15.33 -5.36 -14.90
CA GLN A 89 -15.63 -6.34 -15.95
C GLN A 89 -16.12 -7.66 -15.36
N SER A 90 -15.88 -7.90 -14.08
CA SER A 90 -16.35 -9.11 -13.39
C SER A 90 -17.86 -9.15 -13.15
N LYS A 91 -18.58 -8.03 -13.28
CA LYS A 91 -20.04 -7.96 -13.10
C LYS A 91 -20.81 -8.90 -14.03
N THR A 92 -20.35 -8.99 -15.27
CA THR A 92 -20.98 -9.78 -16.36
C THR A 92 -20.08 -10.92 -16.84
N ALA A 93 -19.08 -11.29 -16.04
CA ALA A 93 -18.12 -12.31 -16.41
C ALA A 93 -18.78 -13.69 -16.56
N THR A 94 -18.34 -14.42 -17.57
CA THR A 94 -18.60 -15.84 -17.76
C THR A 94 -17.37 -16.65 -17.27
N ASP A 95 -17.49 -17.97 -17.25
CA ASP A 95 -16.39 -18.84 -16.82
C ASP A 95 -15.12 -18.72 -17.67
N THR A 96 -15.26 -18.24 -18.93
CA THR A 96 -14.16 -18.03 -19.86
C THR A 96 -13.59 -16.62 -19.87
N THR A 97 -14.22 -15.69 -19.13
CA THR A 97 -13.77 -14.29 -19.10
C THR A 97 -12.47 -14.15 -18.33
N THR A 98 -11.43 -13.58 -18.95
CA THR A 98 -10.20 -13.19 -18.26
C THR A 98 -10.47 -11.94 -17.42
N LEU A 99 -10.19 -12.01 -16.13
CA LEU A 99 -10.44 -10.94 -15.15
C LEU A 99 -9.13 -10.37 -14.61
N GLY A 100 -9.24 -9.24 -13.91
CA GLY A 100 -8.11 -8.55 -13.28
C GLY A 100 -7.53 -7.41 -14.12
N ASN A 101 -8.02 -7.20 -15.35
CA ASN A 101 -7.59 -6.12 -16.23
C ASN A 101 -8.58 -4.94 -16.29
N GLY A 102 -9.76 -5.08 -15.67
CA GLY A 102 -10.75 -4.03 -15.64
C GLY A 102 -10.32 -2.86 -14.77
N ASP A 103 -10.58 -1.64 -15.22
CA ASP A 103 -10.28 -0.40 -14.52
C ASP A 103 -11.42 0.63 -14.64
N VAL A 104 -11.26 1.78 -14.03
CA VAL A 104 -12.19 2.91 -14.06
C VAL A 104 -11.61 4.12 -14.83
N GLY A 105 -10.55 3.91 -15.61
CA GLY A 105 -9.92 4.90 -16.47
C GLY A 105 -8.91 5.82 -15.78
N TYR A 106 -8.52 5.52 -14.54
CA TYR A 106 -7.49 6.27 -13.79
C TYR A 106 -6.78 5.42 -12.76
N THR A 107 -5.61 5.89 -12.33
CA THR A 107 -4.82 5.36 -11.23
C THR A 107 -4.77 6.34 -10.07
N LEU A 108 -4.35 5.88 -8.90
CA LEU A 108 -4.15 6.70 -7.72
C LEU A 108 -2.66 6.73 -7.36
N PRO A 109 -2.08 7.92 -7.06
CA PRO A 109 -0.73 7.99 -6.53
C PRO A 109 -0.62 7.19 -5.24
N ALA A 110 0.51 6.49 -5.06
CA ALA A 110 0.77 5.74 -3.84
C ALA A 110 0.68 6.60 -2.58
N GLU A 111 0.10 6.06 -1.52
CA GLU A 111 0.02 6.67 -0.18
C GLU A 111 0.64 5.70 0.84
N PHE A 112 1.94 5.40 0.66
CA PHE A 112 2.66 4.52 1.58
C PHE A 112 2.81 5.19 2.94
N ASN A 113 2.36 4.50 3.99
CA ASN A 113 2.49 4.95 5.36
C ASN A 113 3.04 3.79 6.21
N PRO A 114 4.22 3.92 6.84
CA PRO A 114 4.83 2.85 7.61
C PRO A 114 4.02 2.41 8.84
N LYS A 115 3.04 3.21 9.25
CA LYS A 115 2.08 2.84 10.31
C LYS A 115 1.14 1.72 9.86
N PHE A 116 0.87 1.63 8.55
CA PHE A 116 -0.05 0.66 7.97
C PHE A 116 0.69 -0.40 7.18
N PHE A 117 0.50 -1.65 7.54
CA PHE A 117 1.22 -2.77 6.98
C PHE A 117 0.26 -3.95 6.72
N HIS A 118 0.71 -4.91 5.93
CA HIS A 118 -0.12 -6.00 5.40
C HIS A 118 -0.37 -7.12 6.42
N LYS A 119 -0.81 -6.78 7.64
CA LYS A 119 -1.32 -7.79 8.59
C LYS A 119 -2.58 -8.47 8.05
N LYS A 120 -2.94 -9.65 8.56
CA LYS A 120 -4.22 -10.31 8.24
C LYS A 120 -5.38 -9.33 8.48
N GLY A 121 -6.27 -9.20 7.50
CA GLY A 121 -7.39 -8.26 7.51
C GLY A 121 -7.07 -6.86 6.96
N ALA A 122 -5.82 -6.55 6.59
CA ALA A 122 -5.51 -5.28 5.94
C ALA A 122 -6.20 -5.18 4.58
N LEU A 123 -6.78 -4.01 4.29
CA LEU A 123 -7.37 -3.63 3.01
C LEU A 123 -6.34 -2.79 2.23
N ALA A 124 -5.96 -3.25 1.05
CA ALA A 124 -4.93 -2.61 0.25
C ALA A 124 -5.34 -2.51 -1.23
N ALA A 125 -4.76 -1.53 -1.92
CA ALA A 125 -5.02 -1.31 -3.34
C ALA A 125 -4.15 -2.21 -4.21
N ALA A 126 -4.76 -2.85 -5.23
CA ALA A 126 -4.01 -3.57 -6.24
C ALA A 126 -3.27 -2.59 -7.17
N ARG A 127 -2.25 -3.06 -7.87
CA ARG A 127 -1.51 -2.28 -8.87
C ARG A 127 -0.79 -3.17 -9.88
N LEU A 128 -0.39 -2.59 -11.00
CA LEU A 128 0.50 -3.25 -11.96
C LEU A 128 1.93 -3.39 -11.41
N GLY A 129 2.69 -4.31 -11.96
CA GLY A 129 4.08 -4.54 -11.59
C GLY A 129 5.01 -3.35 -11.92
N ASP A 130 6.15 -3.25 -11.22
CA ASP A 130 7.10 -2.14 -11.31
C ASP A 130 7.65 -1.90 -12.72
N GLU A 131 7.72 -2.95 -13.57
CA GLU A 131 8.22 -2.84 -14.94
C GLU A 131 7.36 -1.91 -15.83
N VAL A 132 6.04 -1.91 -15.61
CA VAL A 132 5.08 -1.08 -16.36
C VAL A 132 4.52 0.06 -15.52
N ASN A 133 4.78 0.07 -14.22
CA ASN A 133 4.30 1.05 -13.26
C ASN A 133 5.39 1.44 -12.23
N PRO A 134 6.45 2.11 -12.69
CA PRO A 134 7.59 2.49 -11.84
C PRO A 134 7.20 3.46 -10.71
N ASN A 135 6.13 4.22 -10.87
CA ASN A 135 5.61 5.13 -9.85
C ASN A 135 4.79 4.41 -8.78
N LYS A 136 4.56 3.10 -8.91
CA LYS A 136 3.77 2.28 -7.99
C LYS A 136 2.36 2.82 -7.75
N GLU A 137 1.76 3.44 -8.77
CA GLU A 137 0.39 3.94 -8.71
C GLU A 137 -0.59 2.78 -8.52
N SER A 138 -1.59 3.00 -7.69
CA SER A 138 -2.62 2.00 -7.42
C SER A 138 -3.69 1.98 -8.50
N SER A 139 -4.30 0.83 -8.76
CA SER A 139 -5.54 0.73 -9.53
C SER A 139 -6.61 1.65 -8.94
N GLY A 140 -7.38 2.31 -9.80
CA GLY A 140 -8.48 3.17 -9.40
C GLY A 140 -9.64 2.40 -8.73
N CYS A 141 -9.74 1.07 -8.91
CA CYS A 141 -10.88 0.31 -8.41
C CYS A 141 -10.53 -1.03 -7.76
N GLN A 142 -9.45 -1.69 -8.17
CA GLN A 142 -9.17 -3.02 -7.65
C GLN A 142 -8.46 -2.96 -6.29
N PHE A 143 -8.93 -3.78 -5.37
CA PHE A 143 -8.42 -3.89 -4.01
C PHE A 143 -8.30 -5.35 -3.59
N TYR A 144 -7.53 -5.59 -2.54
CA TYR A 144 -7.46 -6.90 -1.92
C TYR A 144 -7.50 -6.82 -0.39
N ILE A 145 -7.96 -7.90 0.22
CA ILE A 145 -7.93 -8.10 1.66
C ILE A 145 -6.91 -9.19 1.96
N VAL A 146 -5.97 -8.89 2.84
CA VAL A 146 -4.90 -9.81 3.23
C VAL A 146 -5.48 -10.94 4.07
N THR A 147 -5.29 -12.18 3.64
CA THR A 147 -5.57 -13.37 4.44
C THR A 147 -4.31 -13.87 5.13
N GLY A 148 -3.16 -13.81 4.47
CA GLY A 148 -1.82 -14.05 4.98
C GLY A 148 -1.61 -15.36 5.73
N ARG A 149 -0.36 -15.61 6.11
CA ARG A 149 0.02 -16.72 7.00
C ARG A 149 0.81 -16.17 8.19
N LYS A 150 0.92 -16.97 9.25
CA LYS A 150 1.81 -16.65 10.37
C LYS A 150 3.25 -16.97 10.02
N PHE A 151 4.16 -16.19 10.59
CA PHE A 151 5.61 -16.34 10.45
C PHE A 151 6.23 -16.60 11.84
N SER A 152 7.39 -17.26 11.89
CA SER A 152 8.24 -17.24 13.07
C SER A 152 9.13 -15.99 13.05
N GLU A 153 9.67 -15.57 14.20
CA GLU A 153 10.63 -14.47 14.26
C GLU A 153 11.86 -14.74 13.38
N ALA A 154 12.35 -15.97 13.33
CA ALA A 154 13.46 -16.36 12.47
C ALA A 154 13.12 -16.17 10.98
N GLN A 155 11.87 -16.46 10.57
CA GLN A 155 11.40 -16.20 9.20
C GLN A 155 11.31 -14.70 8.91
N MET A 156 10.90 -13.88 9.88
CA MET A 156 10.88 -12.42 9.72
C MET A 156 12.29 -11.86 9.52
N ILE A 157 13.27 -12.28 10.32
CA ILE A 157 14.68 -11.90 10.15
C ILE A 157 15.23 -12.34 8.77
N SER A 158 14.93 -13.58 8.37
CA SER A 158 15.34 -14.06 7.03
C SER A 158 14.73 -13.23 5.92
N MET A 159 13.47 -12.79 6.07
CA MET A 159 12.79 -11.94 5.10
C MET A 159 13.40 -10.53 5.06
N GLU A 160 13.76 -9.94 6.19
CA GLU A 160 14.51 -8.66 6.22
C GLU A 160 15.77 -8.74 5.37
N ASN A 161 16.56 -9.80 5.56
CA ASN A 161 17.78 -10.02 4.80
C ASN A 161 17.50 -10.16 3.30
N GLN A 162 16.52 -10.99 2.92
CA GLN A 162 16.13 -11.19 1.52
C GLN A 162 15.65 -9.89 0.86
N LEU A 163 14.86 -9.08 1.56
CA LEU A 163 14.38 -7.79 1.01
C LEU A 163 15.52 -6.78 0.86
N ASN A 164 16.48 -6.75 1.78
CA ASN A 164 17.65 -5.90 1.65
C ASN A 164 18.59 -6.36 0.53
N GLU A 165 18.75 -7.67 0.33
CA GLU A 165 19.51 -8.23 -0.81
C GLU A 165 18.82 -7.92 -2.14
N ALA A 166 17.50 -8.11 -2.24
CA ALA A 166 16.72 -7.78 -3.44
C ALA A 166 16.80 -6.28 -3.79
N ARG A 167 16.86 -5.40 -2.77
CA ARG A 167 17.08 -3.97 -2.98
C ARG A 167 18.46 -3.70 -3.57
N LEU A 168 19.51 -4.35 -3.06
CA LEU A 168 20.87 -4.25 -3.60
C LEU A 168 20.93 -4.74 -5.05
N GLU A 169 20.30 -5.88 -5.32
CA GLU A 169 20.22 -6.45 -6.67
C GLU A 169 19.50 -5.50 -7.64
N THR A 170 18.40 -4.88 -7.21
CA THR A 170 17.67 -3.90 -8.03
C THR A 170 18.58 -2.74 -8.45
N VAL A 171 19.28 -2.14 -7.49
CA VAL A 171 20.22 -1.03 -7.77
C VAL A 171 21.37 -1.48 -8.66
N PHE A 172 21.93 -2.68 -8.43
CA PHE A 172 22.96 -3.25 -9.28
C PHE A 172 22.48 -3.42 -10.73
N ASN A 173 21.29 -3.99 -10.91
CA ASN A 173 20.70 -4.21 -12.23
C ASN A 173 20.42 -2.89 -12.97
N GLU A 174 20.00 -1.84 -12.27
CA GLU A 174 19.83 -0.51 -12.86
C GLU A 174 21.17 0.08 -13.32
N LEU A 175 22.24 -0.06 -12.54
CA LEU A 175 23.57 0.35 -12.93
C LEU A 175 24.07 -0.47 -14.13
N ALA A 176 23.91 -1.79 -14.10
CA ALA A 176 24.30 -2.67 -15.20
C ALA A 176 23.59 -2.34 -16.52
N ARG A 177 22.30 -1.97 -16.47
CA ARG A 177 21.54 -1.51 -17.65
C ARG A 177 22.17 -0.27 -18.29
N LYS A 178 22.70 0.67 -17.50
CA LYS A 178 23.40 1.86 -18.03
C LYS A 178 24.70 1.51 -18.74
N HIS A 179 25.35 0.43 -18.32
CA HIS A 179 26.60 -0.08 -18.90
C HIS A 179 26.42 -1.18 -19.95
N MET A 180 25.19 -1.44 -20.41
CA MET A 180 24.88 -2.55 -21.31
C MET A 180 25.71 -2.56 -22.59
N LYS A 181 26.00 -1.39 -23.19
CA LYS A 181 26.82 -1.28 -24.39
C LYS A 181 28.28 -1.68 -24.15
N GLU A 182 28.80 -1.35 -23.00
CA GLU A 182 30.17 -1.68 -22.55
C GLU A 182 30.29 -3.18 -22.28
N ILE A 183 29.36 -3.72 -21.50
CA ILE A 183 29.24 -5.16 -21.24
C ILE A 183 29.19 -5.97 -22.55
N TYR A 184 28.39 -5.48 -23.51
CA TYR A 184 28.31 -6.16 -24.83
C TYR A 184 29.63 -6.14 -25.60
N LYS A 185 30.38 -5.01 -25.61
CA LYS A 185 31.67 -4.90 -26.25
C LYS A 185 32.70 -5.84 -25.62
N MET A 186 32.79 -5.89 -24.28
CA MET A 186 33.70 -6.77 -23.54
C MET A 186 33.37 -8.24 -23.81
N ARG A 187 32.10 -8.64 -23.78
CA ARG A 187 31.67 -10.00 -24.11
C ARG A 187 32.07 -10.39 -25.54
N LYS A 188 31.88 -9.49 -26.52
CA LYS A 188 32.25 -9.72 -27.91
C LYS A 188 33.76 -9.83 -28.10
N ALA A 189 34.57 -9.12 -27.32
CA ALA A 189 36.02 -9.18 -27.32
C ALA A 189 36.58 -10.35 -26.53
N GLY A 190 35.77 -11.08 -25.75
CA GLY A 190 36.22 -12.13 -24.84
C GLY A 190 36.99 -11.59 -23.62
N ASP A 191 36.81 -10.30 -23.30
CA ASP A 191 37.44 -9.62 -22.17
C ASP A 191 36.75 -9.99 -20.87
N ASN A 192 37.07 -11.14 -20.33
CA ASN A 192 36.49 -11.65 -19.08
C ASN A 192 37.03 -10.90 -17.86
N ASP A 193 38.27 -10.47 -17.88
CA ASP A 193 38.88 -9.71 -16.76
C ASP A 193 38.23 -8.33 -16.64
N GLY A 194 38.05 -7.62 -17.76
CA GLY A 194 37.32 -6.34 -17.77
C GLY A 194 35.85 -6.49 -17.33
N LEU A 195 35.19 -7.60 -17.65
CA LEU A 195 33.84 -7.89 -17.18
C LEU A 195 33.77 -8.06 -15.66
N LEU A 196 34.75 -8.74 -15.06
CA LEU A 196 34.84 -8.93 -13.62
C LEU A 196 35.11 -7.59 -12.91
N GLU A 197 36.09 -6.81 -13.41
CA GLU A 197 36.38 -5.48 -12.85
C GLU A 197 35.15 -4.54 -12.90
N LEU A 198 34.44 -4.54 -14.02
CA LEU A 198 33.19 -3.77 -14.15
C LEU A 198 32.12 -4.27 -13.16
N GLN A 199 31.94 -5.58 -13.02
CA GLN A 199 30.99 -6.15 -12.06
C GLN A 199 31.32 -5.72 -10.63
N ASP A 200 32.58 -5.84 -10.20
CA ASP A 200 33.02 -5.42 -8.86
C ASP A 200 32.79 -3.93 -8.62
N SER A 201 33.10 -3.10 -9.65
CA SER A 201 32.85 -1.67 -9.60
C SER A 201 31.37 -1.32 -9.45
N LEU A 202 30.50 -1.98 -10.22
CA LEU A 202 29.05 -1.76 -10.16
C LEU A 202 28.47 -2.25 -8.83
N GLU A 203 28.97 -3.36 -8.28
CA GLU A 203 28.56 -3.86 -6.98
C GLU A 203 28.96 -2.87 -5.86
N ALA A 204 30.17 -2.35 -5.88
CA ALA A 204 30.64 -1.35 -4.92
C ALA A 204 29.78 -0.07 -4.99
N GLN A 205 29.45 0.39 -6.21
CA GLN A 205 28.56 1.55 -6.40
C GLN A 205 27.15 1.25 -5.86
N ALA A 206 26.58 0.08 -6.15
CA ALA A 206 25.26 -0.32 -5.66
C ALA A 206 25.23 -0.37 -4.14
N ARG A 207 26.23 -0.96 -3.49
CA ARG A 207 26.38 -0.94 -2.03
C ARG A 207 26.47 0.48 -1.47
N GLY A 208 27.22 1.36 -2.11
CA GLY A 208 27.33 2.78 -1.72
C GLY A 208 26.00 3.56 -1.85
N ILE A 209 25.17 3.21 -2.84
CA ILE A 209 23.83 3.81 -3.01
C ILE A 209 22.89 3.31 -1.92
N VAL A 210 22.83 1.99 -1.72
CA VAL A 210 21.93 1.36 -0.73
C VAL A 210 22.29 1.78 0.69
N ALA A 211 23.57 1.98 1.01
CA ALA A 211 24.01 2.39 2.34
C ALA A 211 23.61 3.83 2.74
N LYS A 212 23.14 4.65 1.79
CA LYS A 212 22.65 6.02 2.09
C LYS A 212 21.30 6.03 2.81
N GLU A 213 20.58 4.93 2.77
CA GLU A 213 19.33 4.76 3.47
C GLU A 213 19.44 3.60 4.46
N PRO A 214 18.71 3.63 5.59
CA PRO A 214 18.74 2.56 6.56
C PRO A 214 18.26 1.24 5.92
N ALA A 215 18.85 0.14 6.36
CA ALA A 215 18.38 -1.18 6.00
C ALA A 215 16.93 -1.37 6.47
N LEU A 216 16.14 -2.08 5.65
CA LEU A 216 14.77 -2.44 6.02
C LEU A 216 14.83 -3.30 7.28
N LYS A 217 14.03 -2.91 8.26
CA LYS A 217 13.78 -3.68 9.48
C LYS A 217 12.30 -3.60 9.82
N PHE A 218 11.72 -4.74 10.14
CA PHE A 218 10.36 -4.75 10.66
C PHE A 218 10.32 -4.17 12.08
N SER A 219 9.33 -3.35 12.35
CA SER A 219 9.08 -2.84 13.71
C SER A 219 8.65 -3.97 14.64
N ARG A 220 8.75 -3.75 15.95
CA ARG A 220 8.24 -4.71 16.94
C ARG A 220 6.76 -5.00 16.76
N GLU A 221 5.98 -3.99 16.37
CA GLU A 221 4.55 -4.12 16.10
C GLU A 221 4.29 -5.02 14.88
N GLN A 222 5.04 -4.82 13.79
CA GLN A 222 4.96 -5.67 12.60
C GLN A 222 5.34 -7.12 12.93
N ILE A 223 6.45 -7.35 13.63
CA ILE A 223 6.87 -8.69 14.05
C ILE A 223 5.78 -9.35 14.91
N ALA A 224 5.25 -8.63 15.91
CA ALA A 224 4.18 -9.13 16.76
C ALA A 224 2.93 -9.49 15.95
N ALA A 225 2.50 -8.66 15.02
CA ALA A 225 1.34 -8.93 14.18
C ALA A 225 1.58 -10.14 13.25
N TYR A 226 2.70 -10.17 12.53
CA TYR A 226 2.98 -11.25 11.58
C TYR A 226 3.22 -12.61 12.25
N THR A 227 3.68 -12.62 13.49
CA THR A 227 3.86 -13.87 14.25
C THR A 227 2.58 -14.36 14.94
N THR A 228 1.63 -13.48 15.25
CA THR A 228 0.39 -13.83 15.97
C THR A 228 -0.82 -14.00 15.05
N VAL A 229 -1.15 -12.99 14.24
CA VAL A 229 -2.31 -13.02 13.33
C VAL A 229 -1.92 -13.39 11.90
N GLY A 230 -0.67 -13.10 11.50
CA GLY A 230 -0.16 -13.35 10.16
C GLY A 230 -0.31 -12.15 9.22
N GLY A 231 0.04 -12.34 7.96
CA GLY A 231 -0.05 -11.30 6.95
C GLY A 231 0.80 -11.59 5.70
N ALA A 232 1.16 -10.50 4.98
CA ALA A 232 1.96 -10.53 3.77
C ALA A 232 3.09 -9.48 3.82
N PRO A 233 4.08 -9.64 4.72
CA PRO A 233 5.10 -8.62 5.01
C PRO A 233 5.94 -8.21 3.79
N HIS A 234 6.06 -9.05 2.76
CA HIS A 234 6.78 -8.75 1.52
C HIS A 234 6.11 -7.65 0.66
N LEU A 235 4.87 -7.25 0.99
CA LEU A 235 4.14 -6.18 0.31
C LEU A 235 4.30 -4.81 1.00
N ASP A 236 4.88 -4.77 2.20
CA ASP A 236 5.04 -3.54 2.95
C ASP A 236 5.92 -2.52 2.20
N GLY A 237 5.45 -1.27 2.14
CA GLY A 237 6.12 -0.19 1.40
C GLY A 237 6.04 -0.31 -0.13
N ALA A 238 5.38 -1.34 -0.66
CA ALA A 238 5.20 -1.55 -2.10
C ALA A 238 3.75 -1.39 -2.58
N TYR A 239 2.77 -1.52 -1.69
CA TYR A 239 1.34 -1.34 -1.95
C TYR A 239 0.72 -0.45 -0.88
N THR A 240 -0.29 0.34 -1.25
CA THR A 240 -0.99 1.21 -0.30
C THR A 240 -2.01 0.41 0.51
N VAL A 241 -1.77 0.32 1.82
CA VAL A 241 -2.76 -0.15 2.79
C VAL A 241 -3.59 1.06 3.22
N PHE A 242 -4.90 1.02 2.99
CA PHE A 242 -5.78 2.16 3.22
C PHE A 242 -6.96 1.86 4.14
N GLY A 243 -6.98 0.67 4.73
CA GLY A 243 -8.01 0.26 5.67
C GLY A 243 -7.76 -1.12 6.28
N GLU A 244 -8.71 -1.57 7.06
CA GLU A 244 -8.68 -2.91 7.67
C GLU A 244 -10.09 -3.44 7.89
N VAL A 245 -10.22 -4.75 7.96
CA VAL A 245 -11.46 -5.43 8.32
C VAL A 245 -11.71 -5.29 9.82
N THR A 246 -12.91 -4.85 10.17
CA THR A 246 -13.38 -4.74 11.56
C THR A 246 -14.37 -5.84 11.91
N GLU A 247 -15.14 -6.35 10.92
CA GLU A 247 -16.10 -7.42 11.11
C GLU A 247 -16.12 -8.34 9.89
N GLY A 248 -16.39 -9.64 10.07
CA GLY A 248 -16.51 -10.61 8.98
C GLY A 248 -15.21 -11.31 8.62
N MET A 249 -14.22 -11.40 9.54
CA MET A 249 -12.99 -12.16 9.29
C MET A 249 -13.27 -13.64 9.01
N GLU A 250 -14.31 -14.21 9.61
CA GLU A 250 -14.77 -15.58 9.34
C GLU A 250 -15.34 -15.73 7.93
N VAL A 251 -15.89 -14.66 7.34
CA VAL A 251 -16.34 -14.64 5.94
C VAL A 251 -15.13 -14.64 5.02
N ILE A 252 -14.10 -13.84 5.33
CA ILE A 252 -12.85 -13.83 4.58
C ILE A 252 -12.16 -15.19 4.63
N ASP A 253 -12.16 -15.85 5.80
CA ASP A 253 -11.59 -17.18 5.95
C ASP A 253 -12.38 -18.25 5.15
N LYS A 254 -13.70 -18.09 4.98
CA LYS A 254 -14.51 -18.92 4.06
C LYS A 254 -14.16 -18.64 2.60
N ILE A 255 -14.03 -17.36 2.21
CA ILE A 255 -13.71 -16.99 0.83
C ILE A 255 -12.32 -17.51 0.44
N GLN A 256 -11.29 -17.35 1.28
CA GLN A 256 -9.95 -17.86 0.95
C GLN A 256 -9.88 -19.41 0.87
N ALA A 257 -10.86 -20.10 1.39
CA ALA A 257 -10.90 -21.57 1.40
C ALA A 257 -11.62 -22.19 0.19
N VAL A 258 -12.21 -21.37 -0.69
CA VAL A 258 -12.90 -21.89 -1.89
C VAL A 258 -11.90 -22.52 -2.85
N LYS A 259 -12.38 -23.47 -3.64
CA LYS A 259 -11.60 -24.02 -4.75
C LYS A 259 -11.38 -22.96 -5.84
N THR A 260 -10.18 -22.92 -6.38
CA THR A 260 -9.80 -22.01 -7.46
C THR A 260 -9.25 -22.79 -8.66
N ASN A 261 -9.40 -22.20 -9.84
CA ASN A 261 -8.78 -22.69 -11.05
C ASN A 261 -7.29 -22.30 -11.14
N ARG A 262 -6.64 -22.63 -12.27
CA ARG A 262 -5.19 -22.31 -12.48
C ARG A 262 -4.87 -20.81 -12.52
N ALA A 263 -5.88 -19.95 -12.70
CA ALA A 263 -5.74 -18.49 -12.69
C ALA A 263 -6.12 -17.88 -11.33
N ASP A 264 -6.17 -18.68 -10.26
CA ASP A 264 -6.58 -18.29 -8.90
C ASP A 264 -8.04 -17.78 -8.83
N ARG A 265 -8.85 -17.95 -9.87
CA ARG A 265 -10.28 -17.59 -9.86
C ARG A 265 -11.08 -18.67 -9.14
N PRO A 266 -11.99 -18.32 -8.21
CA PRO A 266 -12.93 -19.28 -7.62
C PRO A 266 -13.70 -20.07 -8.69
N GLU A 267 -13.77 -21.41 -8.55
CA GLU A 267 -14.55 -22.28 -9.45
C GLU A 267 -16.05 -21.99 -9.32
N THR A 268 -16.50 -21.55 -8.16
CA THR A 268 -17.85 -21.00 -7.93
C THR A 268 -17.70 -19.53 -7.58
N ASP A 269 -18.35 -18.67 -8.34
CA ASP A 269 -18.23 -17.22 -8.19
C ASP A 269 -18.61 -16.76 -6.78
N VAL A 270 -17.69 -16.03 -6.14
CA VAL A 270 -17.95 -15.30 -4.90
C VAL A 270 -18.14 -13.83 -5.26
N ARG A 271 -19.32 -13.29 -4.97
CA ARG A 271 -19.75 -11.97 -5.46
C ARG A 271 -19.95 -10.99 -4.31
N ILE A 272 -19.53 -9.76 -4.52
CA ILE A 272 -19.97 -8.60 -3.73
C ILE A 272 -21.36 -8.23 -4.25
N LEU A 273 -22.39 -8.43 -3.45
CA LEU A 273 -23.76 -8.09 -3.82
C LEU A 273 -23.98 -6.59 -3.79
N LYS A 274 -23.44 -5.94 -2.73
CA LYS A 274 -23.55 -4.51 -2.53
C LYS A 274 -22.40 -3.98 -1.65
N ALA A 275 -21.96 -2.76 -1.94
CA ALA A 275 -21.07 -1.99 -1.08
C ALA A 275 -21.80 -0.77 -0.51
N THR A 276 -21.86 -0.63 0.81
CA THR A 276 -22.59 0.44 1.49
C THR A 276 -21.67 1.18 2.45
N VAL A 277 -21.60 2.50 2.32
CA VAL A 277 -20.89 3.37 3.27
C VAL A 277 -21.76 3.48 4.52
N ILE A 278 -21.17 3.20 5.70
CA ILE A 278 -21.82 3.31 7.01
C ILE A 278 -21.28 4.57 7.65
N GLU A 279 -22.15 5.49 8.01
CA GLU A 279 -21.82 6.75 8.72
C GLU A 279 -21.67 6.53 10.22
#